data_41c46614a7fad94538403f1cf90fb988
#
_entry.id   41c46614a7fad94538403f1cf90fb988
#
_cell.length_a   1.000
_cell.length_b   1.000
_cell.length_c   1.000
_cell.angle_alpha   90.00
_cell.angle_beta   90.00
_cell.angle_gamma   90.00
#
_symmetry.space_group_name_H-M   'P 1'
#
loop_
_entity.id
_entity.type
_entity.pdbx_description
1 polymer ?
#
loop_
_entity_poly.entity_id
_entity_poly.type
_entity_poly.pdbx_seq_one_letter_code
_entity_poly.pdbx_strand_id
1 'polypeptide(L)'
;PGYTPLLIMASEDGKPVARLLAAIRKSIRMFPPAFIKRCEIYGTGEYLTAEADKERIFGEMLEHLTTEALRNSFLIEFRNLENAMFGYKYFRSNRYFPVNWLRVRNSLHGIENAEQRFSPSRIRQIKKGLKNGAKVDEARTVEEIREFSNMLRHLYSSRIRKHFPNIIFFQHMDTRLIHSRQAKIFIVRYKDKIIGGSACIYSGNDAYLWFSGGMRKTYALQYAGILAVWKAL
;
A
#
# COMPACT_ATOMS: atom_id res chain seq x y z
N PRO A 1 -8.64 5.47 14.64
CA PRO A 1 -8.12 5.90 15.93
C PRO A 1 -6.81 5.16 16.20
N GLY A 2 -5.74 5.91 16.57
CA GLY A 2 -4.44 5.33 16.89
C GLY A 2 -3.27 5.73 15.97
N TYR A 3 -3.51 6.53 14.94
CA TYR A 3 -2.48 7.19 14.14
C TYR A 3 -2.47 8.68 14.41
N THR A 4 -1.30 9.23 14.65
CA THR A 4 -1.06 10.68 14.72
C THR A 4 -0.22 11.05 13.51
N PRO A 5 -0.73 11.85 12.56
CA PRO A 5 0.05 12.29 11.41
C PRO A 5 1.13 13.29 11.85
N LEU A 6 2.29 13.20 11.20
CA LEU A 6 3.37 14.17 11.29
C LEU A 6 3.72 14.58 9.87
N LEU A 7 3.46 15.84 9.53
CA LEU A 7 3.76 16.41 8.22
C LEU A 7 4.95 17.36 8.37
N ILE A 8 6.02 17.05 7.64
CA ILE A 8 7.19 17.94 7.52
C ILE A 8 7.09 18.64 6.16
N MET A 9 7.28 19.94 6.17
CA MET A 9 7.28 20.78 4.97
C MET A 9 8.62 21.49 4.85
N ALA A 10 9.22 21.41 3.67
CA ALA A 10 10.36 22.23 3.30
C ALA A 10 9.88 23.45 2.53
N SER A 11 10.42 24.63 2.84
CA SER A 11 10.10 25.87 2.16
C SER A 11 11.38 26.61 1.79
N GLU A 12 11.43 27.20 0.60
CA GLU A 12 12.49 28.11 0.15
C GLU A 12 11.81 29.45 -0.16
N ASP A 13 12.37 30.53 0.35
CA ASP A 13 11.83 31.91 0.21
C ASP A 13 10.34 32.01 0.59
N GLY A 14 9.95 31.28 1.64
CA GLY A 14 8.58 31.26 2.13
C GLY A 14 7.57 30.45 1.29
N LYS A 15 8.03 29.80 0.20
CA LYS A 15 7.20 28.95 -0.65
C LYS A 15 7.46 27.47 -0.36
N PRO A 16 6.43 26.65 -0.20
CA PRO A 16 6.63 25.22 0.00
C PRO A 16 7.23 24.57 -1.26
N VAL A 17 8.34 23.85 -1.09
CA VAL A 17 9.05 23.14 -2.17
C VAL A 17 8.96 21.63 -2.05
N ALA A 18 8.76 21.09 -0.84
CA ALA A 18 8.54 19.67 -0.62
C ALA A 18 7.76 19.37 0.64
N ARG A 19 7.19 18.18 0.72
CA ARG A 19 6.51 17.67 1.91
C ARG A 19 6.76 16.18 2.12
N LEU A 20 6.88 15.78 3.39
CA LEU A 20 7.08 14.40 3.81
C LEU A 20 6.08 14.05 4.91
N LEU A 21 5.30 12.99 4.71
CA LEU A 21 4.29 12.54 5.65
C LEU A 21 4.75 11.31 6.41
N ALA A 22 4.65 11.36 7.72
CA ALA A 22 4.83 10.22 8.61
C ALA A 22 3.56 9.98 9.44
N ALA A 23 3.44 8.79 9.99
CA ALA A 23 2.35 8.43 10.88
C ALA A 23 2.89 7.75 12.15
N ILE A 24 2.61 8.33 13.30
CA ILE A 24 2.95 7.75 14.60
C ILE A 24 1.78 6.88 15.06
N ARG A 25 2.05 5.60 15.33
CA ARG A 25 1.04 4.68 15.84
C ARG A 25 1.49 3.94 17.10
N LYS A 26 0.52 3.56 17.94
CA LYS A 26 0.75 2.67 19.08
C LYS A 26 0.90 1.23 18.60
N SER A 27 1.87 0.51 19.14
CA SER A 27 2.02 -0.94 18.90
C SER A 27 1.05 -1.70 19.79
N ILE A 28 0.08 -2.39 19.20
CA ILE A 28 -0.98 -3.12 19.94
C ILE A 28 -0.50 -4.50 20.44
N ARG A 29 0.66 -4.98 19.98
CA ARG A 29 1.10 -6.37 20.16
C ARG A 29 2.13 -6.60 21.27
N MET A 30 2.64 -5.55 21.91
CA MET A 30 3.63 -5.68 22.98
C MET A 30 3.00 -5.29 24.32
N PHE A 31 3.25 -6.07 25.34
CA PHE A 31 2.82 -5.74 26.70
C PHE A 31 3.94 -5.04 27.45
N PRO A 32 3.66 -3.92 28.11
CA PRO A 32 2.42 -3.13 28.05
C PRO A 32 2.30 -2.35 26.74
N PRO A 33 1.18 -2.51 26.01
CA PRO A 33 1.03 -1.99 24.63
C PRO A 33 1.01 -0.47 24.52
N ALA A 34 0.76 0.22 25.63
CA ALA A 34 0.60 1.67 25.66
C ALA A 34 1.92 2.45 25.51
N PHE A 35 3.07 1.81 25.78
CA PHE A 35 4.37 2.51 25.85
C PHE A 35 5.14 2.49 24.54
N ILE A 36 4.81 1.60 23.60
CA ILE A 36 5.57 1.49 22.35
C ILE A 36 4.80 2.16 21.22
N LYS A 37 5.33 3.29 20.79
CA LYS A 37 4.89 3.98 19.59
C LYS A 37 5.93 3.79 18.49
N ARG A 38 5.46 3.67 17.24
CA ARG A 38 6.28 3.64 16.02
C ARG A 38 5.91 4.80 15.14
N CYS A 39 6.92 5.39 14.52
CA CYS A 39 6.76 6.30 13.41
C CYS A 39 6.99 5.54 12.11
N GLU A 40 6.02 5.55 11.21
CA GLU A 40 6.09 4.85 9.93
C GLU A 40 6.04 5.87 8.80
N ILE A 41 6.98 5.76 7.86
CA ILE A 41 7.10 6.63 6.69
C ILE A 41 7.11 5.75 5.44
N TYR A 42 6.39 6.18 4.40
CA TYR A 42 6.31 5.50 3.11
C TYR A 42 6.70 6.47 2.00
N GLY A 43 7.78 6.16 1.29
CA GLY A 43 8.31 7.01 0.23
C GLY A 43 9.14 8.18 0.74
N THR A 44 9.74 8.91 -0.19
CA THR A 44 10.73 9.97 0.08
C THR A 44 10.13 11.37 0.07
N GLY A 45 8.83 11.47 0.03
CA GLY A 45 8.10 12.74 0.02
C GLY A 45 7.62 13.14 -1.38
N GLU A 46 6.97 14.28 -1.44
CA GLU A 46 6.49 14.90 -2.66
C GLU A 46 7.25 16.23 -2.84
N TYR A 47 7.75 16.44 -4.05
CA TYR A 47 8.51 17.63 -4.43
C TYR A 47 7.66 18.46 -5.38
N LEU A 48 7.43 19.71 -5.03
CA LEU A 48 6.50 20.61 -5.72
C LEU A 48 7.17 21.37 -6.86
N THR A 49 8.53 21.40 -6.90
CA THR A 49 9.32 22.06 -7.93
C THR A 49 10.21 21.05 -8.63
N ALA A 50 10.31 21.14 -9.96
CA ALA A 50 11.15 20.25 -10.76
C ALA A 50 12.65 20.52 -10.58
N GLU A 51 13.01 21.77 -10.29
CA GLU A 51 14.40 22.27 -10.19
C GLU A 51 15.02 22.04 -8.80
N ALA A 52 14.25 21.56 -7.83
CA ALA A 52 14.73 21.36 -6.48
C ALA A 52 15.81 20.26 -6.40
N ASP A 53 16.85 20.49 -5.64
CA ASP A 53 17.79 19.45 -5.21
C ASP A 53 17.06 18.50 -4.24
N LYS A 54 16.38 17.53 -4.83
CA LYS A 54 15.51 16.59 -4.10
C LYS A 54 16.23 15.84 -2.99
N GLU A 55 17.50 15.51 -3.23
CA GLU A 55 18.28 14.72 -2.26
C GLU A 55 18.70 15.57 -1.05
N ARG A 56 19.07 16.81 -1.26
CA ARG A 56 19.38 17.78 -0.18
C ARG A 56 18.14 18.07 0.66
N ILE A 57 17.06 18.46 -0.01
CA ILE A 57 15.78 18.77 0.65
C ILE A 57 15.27 17.55 1.45
N PHE A 58 15.38 16.36 0.87
CA PHE A 58 15.06 15.13 1.58
C PHE A 58 15.88 14.97 2.85
N GLY A 59 17.18 15.23 2.78
CA GLY A 59 18.08 15.15 3.93
C GLY A 59 17.64 16.06 5.08
N GLU A 60 17.31 17.30 4.78
CA GLU A 60 16.85 18.28 5.76
C GLU A 60 15.48 17.87 6.38
N MET A 61 14.56 17.43 5.53
CA MET A 61 13.28 16.91 6.02
C MET A 61 13.43 15.65 6.88
N LEU A 62 14.34 14.73 6.51
CA LEU A 62 14.61 13.50 7.26
C LEU A 62 15.19 13.79 8.64
N GLU A 63 16.14 14.70 8.74
CA GLU A 63 16.74 15.13 10.01
C GLU A 63 15.70 15.72 10.95
N HIS A 64 14.89 16.66 10.44
CA HIS A 64 13.82 17.29 11.21
C HIS A 64 12.75 16.27 11.63
N LEU A 65 12.32 15.40 10.71
CA LEU A 65 11.38 14.32 10.99
C LEU A 65 11.90 13.38 12.07
N THR A 66 13.18 13.00 11.97
CA THR A 66 13.81 12.09 12.94
C THR A 66 13.78 12.69 14.33
N THR A 67 14.12 13.96 14.46
CA THR A 67 14.11 14.68 15.74
C THR A 67 12.71 14.74 16.32
N GLU A 68 11.72 15.13 15.54
CA GLU A 68 10.33 15.23 16.00
C GLU A 68 9.70 13.85 16.31
N ALA A 69 9.99 12.85 15.48
CA ALA A 69 9.46 11.52 15.67
C ALA A 69 10.00 10.85 16.95
N LEU A 70 11.28 11.03 17.26
CA LEU A 70 11.91 10.45 18.48
C LEU A 70 11.37 11.04 19.77
N ARG A 71 10.80 12.23 19.77
CA ARG A 71 10.09 12.78 20.93
C ARG A 71 8.84 11.98 21.30
N ASN A 72 8.24 11.32 20.32
CA ASN A 72 6.92 10.69 20.46
C ASN A 72 6.90 9.21 20.07
N SER A 73 8.00 8.64 19.60
CA SER A 73 8.08 7.23 19.19
C SER A 73 9.41 6.61 19.57
N PHE A 74 9.38 5.31 19.84
CA PHE A 74 10.56 4.51 20.18
C PHE A 74 11.30 4.02 18.92
N LEU A 75 10.59 3.84 17.81
CA LEU A 75 11.12 3.29 16.58
C LEU A 75 10.62 4.07 15.41
N ILE A 76 11.52 4.40 14.48
CA ILE A 76 11.18 4.98 13.18
C ILE A 76 11.43 3.90 12.12
N GLU A 77 10.38 3.57 11.36
CA GLU A 77 10.44 2.64 10.24
C GLU A 77 10.21 3.41 8.94
N PHE A 78 11.28 3.53 8.16
CA PHE A 78 11.24 4.22 6.88
C PHE A 78 11.21 3.19 5.74
N ARG A 79 10.18 3.23 4.91
CA ARG A 79 10.03 2.40 3.72
C ARG A 79 10.33 3.22 2.48
N ASN A 80 11.60 3.21 2.07
CA ASN A 80 12.00 3.84 0.82
C ASN A 80 11.38 3.08 -0.36
N LEU A 81 10.47 3.73 -1.08
CA LEU A 81 9.79 3.18 -2.26
C LEU A 81 10.52 3.54 -3.57
N GLU A 82 11.51 4.41 -3.49
CA GLU A 82 12.33 4.88 -4.60
C GLU A 82 13.59 4.02 -4.82
N ASN A 83 14.56 4.57 -5.50
CA ASN A 83 15.89 3.97 -5.62
C ASN A 83 16.53 3.82 -4.23
N ALA A 84 17.05 2.63 -3.94
CA ALA A 84 17.67 2.33 -2.65
C ALA A 84 18.86 3.26 -2.31
N MET A 85 19.48 3.86 -3.30
CA MET A 85 20.60 4.79 -3.12
C MET A 85 20.16 6.23 -2.84
N PHE A 86 18.91 6.59 -3.17
CA PHE A 86 18.40 7.93 -2.91
C PHE A 86 18.39 8.22 -1.41
N GLY A 87 19.03 9.31 -1.03
CA GLY A 87 19.14 9.74 0.36
C GLY A 87 20.03 8.88 1.25
N TYR A 88 20.79 7.90 0.69
CA TYR A 88 21.56 6.94 1.47
C TYR A 88 22.50 7.63 2.49
N LYS A 89 23.22 8.67 2.09
CA LYS A 89 24.11 9.44 2.99
C LYS A 89 23.37 10.06 4.18
N TYR A 90 22.16 10.57 3.94
CA TYR A 90 21.31 11.18 4.98
C TYR A 90 20.70 10.14 5.92
N PHE A 91 20.32 8.97 5.40
CA PHE A 91 19.92 7.86 6.27
C PHE A 91 21.06 7.46 7.21
N ARG A 92 22.28 7.35 6.68
CA ARG A 92 23.47 6.98 7.49
C ARG A 92 23.81 8.04 8.53
N SER A 93 23.82 9.32 8.18
CA SER A 93 24.09 10.42 9.12
C SER A 93 23.05 10.50 10.24
N ASN A 94 21.79 10.19 9.94
CA ASN A 94 20.71 10.14 10.91
C ASN A 94 20.57 8.78 11.64
N ARG A 95 21.59 7.90 11.54
CA ARG A 95 21.69 6.61 12.26
C ARG A 95 20.62 5.60 11.87
N TYR A 96 20.07 5.65 10.66
CA TYR A 96 19.23 4.60 10.15
C TYR A 96 20.05 3.38 9.70
N PHE A 97 19.51 2.20 9.95
CA PHE A 97 20.08 0.93 9.51
C PHE A 97 19.24 0.35 8.36
N PRO A 98 19.87 -0.02 7.23
CA PRO A 98 19.15 -0.67 6.16
C PRO A 98 18.73 -2.08 6.61
N VAL A 99 17.45 -2.40 6.40
CA VAL A 99 16.91 -3.75 6.56
C VAL A 99 16.58 -4.27 5.18
N ASN A 100 17.11 -5.45 4.84
CA ASN A 100 16.83 -6.07 3.56
C ASN A 100 15.34 -6.40 3.43
N TRP A 101 14.69 -5.80 2.47
CA TRP A 101 13.29 -6.01 2.15
C TRP A 101 13.14 -6.39 0.69
N LEU A 102 12.48 -7.51 0.43
CA LEU A 102 12.21 -7.92 -0.94
C LEU A 102 11.01 -7.13 -1.48
N ARG A 103 11.24 -6.34 -2.52
CA ARG A 103 10.20 -5.66 -3.29
C ARG A 103 10.13 -6.27 -4.68
N VAL A 104 8.93 -6.67 -5.10
CA VAL A 104 8.69 -7.13 -6.47
C VAL A 104 8.15 -5.95 -7.27
N ARG A 105 8.89 -5.54 -8.30
CA ARG A 105 8.44 -4.57 -9.32
C ARG A 105 8.28 -5.29 -10.64
N ASN A 106 7.16 -5.07 -11.30
CA ASN A 106 6.91 -5.52 -12.65
C ASN A 106 6.77 -4.28 -13.55
N SER A 107 7.62 -4.16 -14.55
CA SER A 107 7.44 -3.12 -15.57
C SER A 107 6.30 -3.52 -16.50
N LEU A 108 5.36 -2.59 -16.69
CA LEU A 108 4.27 -2.71 -17.66
C LEU A 108 4.50 -1.81 -18.90
N HIS A 109 5.67 -1.16 -19.01
CA HIS A 109 6.01 -0.33 -20.15
C HIS A 109 6.12 -1.16 -21.43
N GLY A 110 5.61 -0.61 -22.53
CA GLY A 110 5.69 -1.23 -23.87
C GLY A 110 4.86 -2.50 -24.03
N ILE A 111 3.89 -2.71 -23.14
CA ILE A 111 2.95 -3.83 -23.25
C ILE A 111 1.54 -3.29 -23.37
N GLU A 112 0.88 -3.64 -24.47
CA GLU A 112 -0.53 -3.34 -24.65
C GLU A 112 -1.43 -4.15 -23.71
N ASN A 113 -0.97 -5.37 -23.37
CA ASN A 113 -1.71 -6.28 -22.50
C ASN A 113 -0.75 -7.03 -21.55
N ALA A 114 -0.95 -6.87 -20.25
CA ALA A 114 -0.15 -7.54 -19.22
C ALA A 114 -0.15 -9.07 -19.33
N GLU A 115 -1.19 -9.68 -19.94
CA GLU A 115 -1.28 -11.13 -20.14
C GLU A 115 -0.16 -11.69 -21.04
N GLN A 116 0.45 -10.88 -21.90
CA GLN A 116 1.56 -11.30 -22.75
C GLN A 116 2.78 -11.78 -21.95
N ARG A 117 2.91 -11.33 -20.70
CA ARG A 117 3.98 -11.72 -19.79
C ARG A 117 3.60 -12.84 -18.83
N PHE A 118 2.38 -13.33 -18.89
CA PHE A 118 1.95 -14.40 -17.99
C PHE A 118 2.45 -15.77 -18.46
N SER A 119 2.81 -16.60 -17.50
CA SER A 119 3.11 -18.01 -17.81
C SER A 119 1.86 -18.71 -18.35
N PRO A 120 2.03 -19.72 -19.22
CA PRO A 120 0.92 -20.52 -19.73
C PRO A 120 0.04 -21.12 -18.62
N SER A 121 0.66 -21.50 -17.50
CA SER A 121 -0.05 -21.99 -16.32
C SER A 121 -0.97 -20.92 -15.73
N ARG A 122 -0.51 -19.66 -15.65
CA ARG A 122 -1.29 -18.56 -15.13
C ARG A 122 -2.49 -18.25 -16.02
N ILE A 123 -2.28 -18.20 -17.33
CA ILE A 123 -3.35 -18.01 -18.31
C ILE A 123 -4.41 -19.12 -18.18
N ARG A 124 -3.99 -20.39 -18.07
CA ARG A 124 -4.93 -21.50 -17.85
C ARG A 124 -5.75 -21.34 -16.58
N GLN A 125 -5.14 -20.90 -15.48
CA GLN A 125 -5.84 -20.68 -14.20
C GLN A 125 -6.87 -19.56 -14.30
N ILE A 126 -6.54 -18.45 -14.97
CA ILE A 126 -7.47 -17.35 -15.22
C ILE A 126 -8.66 -17.84 -16.03
N LYS A 127 -8.42 -18.46 -17.20
CA LYS A 127 -9.48 -19.00 -18.06
C LYS A 127 -10.36 -20.01 -17.33
N LYS A 128 -9.76 -20.89 -16.53
CA LYS A 128 -10.50 -21.89 -15.76
C LYS A 128 -11.35 -21.26 -14.67
N GLY A 129 -10.82 -20.24 -13.95
CA GLY A 129 -11.60 -19.53 -12.94
C GLY A 129 -12.85 -18.87 -13.51
N LEU A 130 -12.68 -18.16 -14.64
CA LEU A 130 -13.78 -17.51 -15.35
C LEU A 130 -14.80 -18.55 -15.87
N LYS A 131 -14.32 -19.64 -16.51
CA LYS A 131 -15.19 -20.73 -16.97
C LYS A 131 -15.98 -21.38 -15.84
N ASN A 132 -15.42 -21.44 -14.65
CA ASN A 132 -16.08 -21.98 -13.43
C ASN A 132 -17.01 -20.96 -12.77
N GLY A 133 -17.38 -19.89 -13.46
CA GLY A 133 -18.41 -18.94 -13.04
C GLY A 133 -17.91 -17.82 -12.12
N ALA A 134 -16.59 -17.65 -11.95
CA ALA A 134 -16.08 -16.46 -11.28
C ALA A 134 -16.22 -15.24 -12.19
N LYS A 135 -16.67 -14.11 -11.61
CA LYS A 135 -16.75 -12.80 -12.29
C LYS A 135 -15.83 -11.84 -11.58
N VAL A 136 -15.22 -10.91 -12.34
CA VAL A 136 -14.30 -9.90 -11.78
C VAL A 136 -14.77 -8.53 -12.18
N ASP A 137 -15.08 -7.71 -11.18
CA ASP A 137 -15.60 -6.37 -11.35
C ASP A 137 -14.85 -5.37 -10.48
N GLU A 138 -14.99 -4.08 -10.77
CA GLU A 138 -14.58 -3.00 -9.89
C GLU A 138 -15.69 -2.75 -8.86
N ALA A 139 -15.35 -2.67 -7.57
CA ALA A 139 -16.30 -2.34 -6.52
C ALA A 139 -16.82 -0.90 -6.71
N ARG A 140 -18.13 -0.73 -6.68
CA ARG A 140 -18.80 0.55 -6.95
C ARG A 140 -19.67 1.03 -5.79
N THR A 141 -20.02 0.13 -4.87
CA THR A 141 -20.91 0.46 -3.75
C THR A 141 -20.20 0.29 -2.41
N VAL A 142 -20.68 1.01 -1.41
CA VAL A 142 -20.17 0.92 -0.03
C VAL A 142 -20.37 -0.50 0.54
N GLU A 143 -21.43 -1.17 0.14
CA GLU A 143 -21.73 -2.55 0.52
C GLU A 143 -20.68 -3.52 -0.02
N GLU A 144 -20.31 -3.38 -1.29
CA GLU A 144 -19.26 -4.19 -1.92
C GLU A 144 -17.91 -3.99 -1.24
N ILE A 145 -17.56 -2.74 -0.93
CA ILE A 145 -16.33 -2.40 -0.21
C ILE A 145 -16.34 -2.99 1.20
N ARG A 146 -17.50 -2.96 1.86
CA ARG A 146 -17.67 -3.56 3.19
C ARG A 146 -17.50 -5.08 3.15
N GLU A 147 -18.14 -5.75 2.20
CA GLU A 147 -18.04 -7.20 2.03
C GLU A 147 -16.60 -7.62 1.71
N PHE A 148 -15.93 -6.91 0.78
CA PHE A 148 -14.52 -7.09 0.46
C PHE A 148 -13.63 -6.92 1.69
N SER A 149 -13.80 -5.85 2.46
CA SER A 149 -13.03 -5.59 3.69
C SER A 149 -13.22 -6.70 4.72
N ASN A 150 -14.43 -7.17 4.91
CA ASN A 150 -14.75 -8.26 5.85
C ASN A 150 -14.12 -9.58 5.40
N MET A 151 -14.19 -9.90 4.12
CA MET A 151 -13.55 -11.08 3.54
C MET A 151 -12.03 -11.04 3.75
N LEU A 152 -11.38 -9.93 3.44
CA LEU A 152 -9.94 -9.77 3.67
C LEU A 152 -9.57 -9.83 5.16
N ARG A 153 -10.34 -9.17 6.02
CA ARG A 153 -10.13 -9.22 7.47
C ARG A 153 -10.12 -10.65 7.98
N HIS A 154 -11.09 -11.46 7.55
CA HIS A 154 -11.13 -12.87 7.92
C HIS A 154 -9.90 -13.63 7.45
N LEU A 155 -9.44 -13.41 6.21
CA LEU A 155 -8.24 -14.04 5.69
C LEU A 155 -6.97 -13.60 6.44
N TYR A 156 -6.84 -12.32 6.73
CA TYR A 156 -5.66 -11.77 7.40
C TYR A 156 -5.60 -12.16 8.88
N SER A 157 -6.71 -12.19 9.59
CA SER A 157 -6.75 -12.60 11.00
C SER A 157 -6.53 -14.09 11.17
N SER A 158 -7.18 -14.93 10.34
CA SER A 158 -7.15 -16.39 10.50
C SER A 158 -5.89 -17.05 9.95
N ARG A 159 -5.29 -16.49 8.89
CA ARG A 159 -4.17 -17.14 8.17
C ARG A 159 -2.85 -16.39 8.25
N ILE A 160 -2.88 -15.08 8.01
CA ILE A 160 -1.67 -14.28 7.91
C ILE A 160 -1.24 -13.78 9.30
N ARG A 161 -2.19 -13.67 10.23
CA ARG A 161 -1.99 -13.15 11.60
C ARG A 161 -1.32 -11.77 11.62
N LYS A 162 -1.55 -10.97 10.59
CA LYS A 162 -1.10 -9.57 10.49
C LYS A 162 -2.25 -8.63 10.82
N HIS A 163 -1.86 -7.46 11.32
CA HIS A 163 -2.83 -6.37 11.50
C HIS A 163 -3.46 -6.03 10.15
N PHE A 164 -4.79 -5.96 10.14
CA PHE A 164 -5.58 -5.54 9.00
C PHE A 164 -6.36 -4.28 9.37
N PRO A 165 -6.41 -3.27 8.50
CA PRO A 165 -7.13 -2.04 8.80
C PRO A 165 -8.63 -2.31 9.00
N ASN A 166 -9.28 -1.42 9.74
CA ASN A 166 -10.72 -1.49 9.94
C ASN A 166 -11.47 -0.99 8.69
N ILE A 167 -12.79 -1.14 8.69
CA ILE A 167 -13.65 -0.71 7.58
C ILE A 167 -13.53 0.78 7.27
N ILE A 168 -13.27 1.63 8.28
CA ILE A 168 -13.12 3.08 8.12
C ILE A 168 -11.99 3.43 7.16
N PHE A 169 -10.90 2.64 7.17
CA PHE A 169 -9.81 2.82 6.22
C PHE A 169 -10.29 2.68 4.77
N PHE A 170 -11.08 1.63 4.48
CA PHE A 170 -11.60 1.39 3.14
C PHE A 170 -12.68 2.39 2.74
N GLN A 171 -13.48 2.87 3.68
CA GLN A 171 -14.43 3.95 3.45
C GLN A 171 -13.72 5.27 3.10
N HIS A 172 -12.63 5.62 3.79
CA HIS A 172 -11.83 6.78 3.44
C HIS A 172 -11.07 6.60 2.12
N MET A 173 -10.64 5.37 1.80
CA MET A 173 -10.07 5.07 0.51
C MET A 173 -11.08 5.31 -0.61
N ASP A 174 -12.33 4.88 -0.43
CA ASP A 174 -13.43 5.11 -1.37
C ASP A 174 -13.70 6.61 -1.56
N THR A 175 -13.98 7.32 -0.49
CA THR A 175 -14.41 8.72 -0.58
C THR A 175 -13.32 9.68 -1.06
N ARG A 176 -12.04 9.37 -0.80
CA ARG A 176 -10.93 10.30 -1.09
C ARG A 176 -10.08 9.90 -2.29
N LEU A 177 -9.84 8.61 -2.49
CA LEU A 177 -8.89 8.12 -3.48
C LEU A 177 -9.58 7.50 -4.71
N ILE A 178 -10.68 6.80 -4.55
CA ILE A 178 -11.40 6.20 -5.68
C ILE A 178 -12.02 7.29 -6.55
N HIS A 179 -12.66 8.29 -5.95
CA HIS A 179 -13.22 9.42 -6.69
C HIS A 179 -12.15 10.24 -7.44
N SER A 180 -10.94 10.36 -6.89
CA SER A 180 -9.81 11.00 -7.58
C SER A 180 -9.06 10.08 -8.56
N ARG A 181 -9.54 8.85 -8.76
CA ARG A 181 -8.90 7.80 -9.58
C ARG A 181 -7.50 7.38 -9.08
N GLN A 182 -7.16 7.70 -7.86
CA GLN A 182 -5.90 7.31 -7.23
C GLN A 182 -5.96 5.94 -6.55
N ALA A 183 -7.12 5.32 -6.50
CA ALA A 183 -7.29 3.96 -6.01
C ALA A 183 -8.37 3.22 -6.79
N LYS A 184 -8.28 1.88 -6.80
CA LYS A 184 -9.33 0.98 -7.27
C LYS A 184 -9.42 -0.24 -6.39
N ILE A 185 -10.63 -0.74 -6.19
CA ILE A 185 -10.89 -2.01 -5.54
C ILE A 185 -11.51 -2.96 -6.56
N PHE A 186 -10.84 -4.05 -6.85
CA PHE A 186 -11.36 -5.12 -7.69
C PHE A 186 -11.88 -6.26 -6.82
N ILE A 187 -13.04 -6.78 -7.17
CA ILE A 187 -13.72 -7.87 -6.45
C ILE A 187 -13.92 -9.06 -7.37
N VAL A 188 -13.78 -10.24 -6.81
CA VAL A 188 -14.06 -11.50 -7.50
C VAL A 188 -15.30 -12.11 -6.86
N ARG A 189 -16.35 -12.29 -7.68
CA ARG A 189 -17.64 -12.86 -7.26
C ARG A 189 -17.82 -14.27 -7.79
N TYR A 190 -18.51 -15.06 -6.99
CA TYR A 190 -19.05 -16.36 -7.40
C TYR A 190 -20.39 -16.58 -6.70
N LYS A 191 -21.48 -16.81 -7.48
CA LYS A 191 -22.84 -16.95 -6.95
C LYS A 191 -23.17 -15.80 -5.97
N ASP A 192 -23.04 -14.59 -6.43
CA ASP A 192 -23.34 -13.33 -5.70
C ASP A 192 -22.49 -13.05 -4.44
N LYS A 193 -21.55 -13.93 -4.10
CA LYS A 193 -20.64 -13.75 -2.97
C LYS A 193 -19.27 -13.25 -3.41
N ILE A 194 -18.69 -12.29 -2.70
CA ILE A 194 -17.30 -11.87 -2.90
C ILE A 194 -16.38 -12.92 -2.28
N ILE A 195 -15.61 -13.58 -3.13
CA ILE A 195 -14.69 -14.68 -2.77
C ILE A 195 -13.22 -14.29 -2.89
N GLY A 196 -12.93 -13.11 -3.42
CA GLY A 196 -11.59 -12.56 -3.56
C GLY A 196 -11.63 -11.11 -3.99
N GLY A 197 -10.47 -10.47 -4.00
CA GLY A 197 -10.33 -9.11 -4.49
C GLY A 197 -8.96 -8.53 -4.19
N SER A 198 -8.74 -7.32 -4.71
CA SER A 198 -7.52 -6.55 -4.52
C SER A 198 -7.84 -5.06 -4.38
N ALA A 199 -7.02 -4.36 -3.58
CA ALA A 199 -7.05 -2.92 -3.47
C ALA A 199 -5.73 -2.36 -3.99
N CYS A 200 -5.80 -1.48 -4.97
CA CYS A 200 -4.68 -0.87 -5.66
C CYS A 200 -4.65 0.63 -5.44
N ILE A 201 -3.46 1.19 -5.34
CA ILE A 201 -3.22 2.63 -5.27
C ILE A 201 -2.34 3.03 -6.44
N TYR A 202 -2.64 4.16 -7.04
CA TYR A 202 -1.93 4.71 -8.18
C TYR A 202 -1.29 6.04 -7.80
N SER A 203 -0.02 6.20 -8.14
CA SER A 203 0.73 7.43 -7.90
C SER A 203 1.74 7.64 -9.02
N GLY A 204 1.57 8.72 -9.79
CA GLY A 204 2.37 8.95 -10.99
C GLY A 204 2.26 7.79 -11.96
N ASN A 205 3.39 7.20 -12.33
CA ASN A 205 3.48 6.04 -13.23
C ASN A 205 3.51 4.69 -12.49
N ASP A 206 3.34 4.69 -11.18
CA ASP A 206 3.39 3.48 -10.36
C ASP A 206 2.01 3.03 -9.88
N ALA A 207 1.81 1.72 -9.89
CA ALA A 207 0.65 1.07 -9.29
C ALA A 207 1.09 0.15 -8.15
N TYR A 208 0.46 0.30 -7.00
CA TYR A 208 0.76 -0.48 -5.80
C TYR A 208 -0.40 -1.42 -5.48
N LEU A 209 -0.14 -2.73 -5.53
CA LEU A 209 -1.06 -3.73 -5.00
C LEU A 209 -0.96 -3.73 -3.47
N TRP A 210 -1.84 -2.98 -2.81
CA TRP A 210 -1.77 -2.78 -1.36
C TRP A 210 -2.32 -3.96 -0.57
N PHE A 211 -3.51 -4.40 -0.95
CA PHE A 211 -4.14 -5.58 -0.35
C PHE A 211 -4.64 -6.52 -1.44
N SER A 212 -4.49 -7.80 -1.23
CA SER A 212 -5.11 -8.80 -2.09
C SER A 212 -5.39 -10.08 -1.31
N GLY A 213 -6.39 -10.81 -1.74
CA GLY A 213 -6.71 -12.10 -1.15
C GLY A 213 -7.80 -12.85 -1.90
N GLY A 214 -7.91 -14.13 -1.61
CA GLY A 214 -8.96 -14.98 -2.14
C GLY A 214 -9.19 -16.20 -1.28
N MET A 215 -10.43 -16.65 -1.20
CA MET A 215 -10.90 -17.78 -0.40
C MET A 215 -10.54 -19.11 -1.06
N ARG A 216 -9.24 -19.35 -1.28
CA ARG A 216 -8.70 -20.49 -2.03
C ARG A 216 -9.15 -21.85 -1.49
N LYS A 217 -9.26 -22.02 -0.17
CA LYS A 217 -9.64 -23.32 0.41
C LYS A 217 -11.08 -23.68 0.11
N THR A 218 -11.97 -22.70 0.13
CA THR A 218 -13.41 -22.90 -0.08
C THR A 218 -13.77 -22.90 -1.57
N TYR A 219 -13.07 -22.08 -2.36
CA TYR A 219 -13.35 -21.84 -3.78
C TYR A 219 -12.11 -22.11 -4.63
N ALA A 220 -11.59 -23.34 -4.54
CA ALA A 220 -10.32 -23.72 -5.17
C ALA A 220 -10.32 -23.58 -6.70
N LEU A 221 -11.44 -23.92 -7.33
CA LEU A 221 -11.58 -23.96 -8.79
C LEU A 221 -11.83 -22.57 -9.41
N GLN A 222 -12.21 -21.58 -8.61
CA GLN A 222 -12.46 -20.21 -9.05
C GLN A 222 -11.19 -19.36 -9.13
N TYR A 223 -10.07 -19.82 -8.54
CA TYR A 223 -8.78 -19.12 -8.54
C TYR A 223 -8.86 -17.64 -8.12
N ALA A 224 -9.72 -17.33 -7.14
CA ALA A 224 -10.11 -15.96 -6.77
C ALA A 224 -8.92 -15.03 -6.49
N GLY A 225 -7.87 -15.49 -5.80
CA GLY A 225 -6.68 -14.68 -5.53
C GLY A 225 -5.88 -14.35 -6.79
N ILE A 226 -5.91 -15.23 -7.81
CA ILE A 226 -5.24 -15.01 -9.09
C ILE A 226 -6.03 -13.99 -9.92
N LEU A 227 -7.35 -14.16 -9.99
CA LEU A 227 -8.24 -13.26 -10.72
C LEU A 227 -8.20 -11.84 -10.12
N ALA A 228 -8.10 -11.72 -8.79
CA ALA A 228 -8.00 -10.45 -8.11
C ALA A 228 -6.74 -9.65 -8.51
N VAL A 229 -5.60 -10.32 -8.65
CA VAL A 229 -4.35 -9.68 -9.08
C VAL A 229 -4.34 -9.45 -10.58
N TRP A 230 -4.85 -10.39 -11.37
CA TRP A 230 -4.94 -10.25 -12.82
C TRP A 230 -5.69 -8.99 -13.26
N LYS A 231 -6.82 -8.69 -12.61
CA LYS A 231 -7.62 -7.52 -12.97
C LYS A 231 -6.98 -6.19 -12.56
N ALA A 232 -6.06 -6.24 -11.61
CA ALA A 232 -5.32 -5.08 -11.11
C ALA A 232 -4.15 -4.67 -12.02
N LEU A 233 -3.71 -5.57 -12.90
CA LEU A 233 -2.66 -5.37 -13.90
C LEU A 233 -3.23 -4.86 -15.22
#